data_f0277dfa9dd61d4f5cc426b42a886889
#
_entry.id   f0277dfa9dd61d4f5cc426b42a886889
#
_cell.length_a   1.000
_cell.length_b   1.000
_cell.length_c   1.000
_cell.angle_alpha   90.00
_cell.angle_beta   90.00
_cell.angle_gamma   90.00
#
_symmetry.space_group_name_H-M   'P 1'
#
loop_
_entity.id
_entity.type
_entity.pdbx_description
1 polymer ?
#
loop_
_entity_poly.entity_id
_entity_poly.type
_entity_poly.pdbx_seq_one_letter_code
_entity_poly.pdbx_strand_id
1 'polypeptide(L)'
;MRPEILYRVAENELLIPLLLGLSLLLVAISVVHRYTRNFIIPGVAILMFLGAMLAIIPVISHEVDKFYGIIENIPGIVYLVIIPILIFESGRKLSIRQMRKEALPIGYFAIIGVILTILIIGYGVSFVFHIPLIDALLLGTILAATDPVAVGVIFKKFPIPERLNTIIEGESLFNDATGVISFNVVRGIIFSGAVFSLVDTSLSFIWTMVGAIALGTALGWIGGKILDKMKADEFVDFTFSLGLAIGGFILADHFLHISGIVTTLFIAMFIVTQHKEVATGVRKLFHKYWDYLGFVTNSILFFIIGIPLFAAEPYQNSGVALAIIIVAPFAIMMFSRAAVVYSGCGFLRIFRVKIPLQWQNILTIGGLRGGVAVALVLSLSSDYQFKALFISIVVPLIAINLVVNPIVLNRYMKKTSAKVSQS
;
A
#
# COMPACT_ATOMS: atom_id res chain seq x y z
N MET A 1 9.02 14.09 39.33
CA MET A 1 8.27 12.91 38.87
C MET A 1 8.34 11.89 39.99
N ARG A 2 7.20 11.45 40.57
CA ARG A 2 7.23 10.56 41.76
C ARG A 2 7.76 9.19 41.33
N PRO A 3 8.66 8.56 42.11
CA PRO A 3 9.22 7.22 41.81
C PRO A 3 8.17 6.16 41.54
N GLU A 4 7.00 6.28 42.18
CA GLU A 4 5.84 5.38 42.02
C GLU A 4 5.24 5.37 40.60
N ILE A 5 5.34 6.48 39.82
CA ILE A 5 4.84 6.53 38.45
C ILE A 5 5.80 5.78 37.52
N LEU A 6 7.12 5.91 37.74
CA LEU A 6 8.13 5.15 37.00
C LEU A 6 8.06 3.66 37.30
N TYR A 7 7.76 3.29 38.56
CA TYR A 7 7.59 1.90 38.98
C TYR A 7 6.33 1.26 38.33
N ARG A 8 5.19 1.97 38.29
CA ARG A 8 3.95 1.49 37.62
C ARG A 8 4.09 1.37 36.10
N VAL A 9 4.93 2.20 35.49
CA VAL A 9 5.24 2.08 34.06
C VAL A 9 6.16 0.87 33.79
N ALA A 10 7.05 0.52 34.74
CA ALA A 10 7.91 -0.67 34.63
C ALA A 10 7.18 -1.98 34.96
N GLU A 11 6.12 -1.95 35.76
CA GLU A 11 5.23 -3.10 36.04
C GLU A 11 4.27 -3.44 34.88
N ASN A 12 4.22 -2.64 33.81
CA ASN A 12 3.52 -3.00 32.61
C ASN A 12 4.31 -4.09 31.87
N GLU A 13 4.04 -5.37 32.20
CA GLU A 13 4.71 -6.55 31.65
C GLU A 13 4.79 -6.55 30.11
N LEU A 14 3.95 -5.76 29.44
CA LEU A 14 3.89 -5.61 27.98
C LEU A 14 4.77 -4.48 27.43
N LEU A 15 5.03 -3.40 28.19
CA LEU A 15 5.72 -2.21 27.70
C LEU A 15 7.21 -2.49 27.44
N ILE A 16 7.88 -3.19 28.34
CA ILE A 16 9.31 -3.50 28.22
C ILE A 16 9.60 -4.40 27.03
N PRO A 17 8.90 -5.55 26.84
CA PRO A 17 9.08 -6.38 25.64
C PRO A 17 8.76 -5.64 24.35
N LEU A 18 7.74 -4.77 24.33
CA LEU A 18 7.37 -3.98 23.15
C LEU A 18 8.48 -2.98 22.78
N LEU A 19 9.02 -2.24 23.75
CA LEU A 19 10.11 -1.29 23.51
C LEU A 19 11.41 -2.00 23.09
N LEU A 20 11.70 -3.15 23.70
CA LEU A 20 12.85 -3.98 23.30
C LEU A 20 12.65 -4.51 21.88
N GLY A 21 11.46 -5.03 21.56
CA GLY A 21 11.12 -5.49 20.22
C GLY A 21 11.24 -4.38 19.18
N LEU A 22 10.73 -3.18 19.48
CA LEU A 22 10.88 -2.01 18.60
C LEU A 22 12.34 -1.62 18.42
N SER A 23 13.13 -1.63 19.49
CA SER A 23 14.57 -1.31 19.43
C SER A 23 15.32 -2.32 18.56
N LEU A 24 15.07 -3.61 18.75
CA LEU A 24 15.65 -4.68 17.93
C LEU A 24 15.22 -4.57 16.46
N LEU A 25 13.95 -4.22 16.21
CA LEU A 25 13.44 -4.00 14.86
C LEU A 25 14.16 -2.83 14.17
N LEU A 26 14.35 -1.69 14.85
CA LEU A 26 15.11 -0.56 14.29
C LEU A 26 16.55 -0.92 13.96
N VAL A 27 17.21 -1.72 14.81
CA VAL A 27 18.55 -2.25 14.52
C VAL A 27 18.51 -3.18 13.32
N ALA A 28 17.55 -4.12 13.27
CA ALA A 28 17.37 -5.03 12.14
C ALA A 28 17.13 -4.28 10.83
N ILE A 29 16.28 -3.25 10.82
CA ILE A 29 16.02 -2.38 9.65
C ILE A 29 17.35 -1.78 9.15
N SER A 30 18.18 -1.24 10.06
CA SER A 30 19.45 -0.62 9.71
C SER A 30 20.43 -1.62 9.12
N VAL A 31 20.57 -2.80 9.75
CA VAL A 31 21.43 -3.89 9.29
C VAL A 31 20.98 -4.41 7.93
N VAL A 32 19.69 -4.77 7.79
CA VAL A 32 19.13 -5.25 6.52
C VAL A 32 19.34 -4.23 5.41
N HIS A 33 19.02 -2.95 5.66
CA HIS A 33 19.22 -1.90 4.65
C HIS A 33 20.68 -1.79 4.21
N ARG A 34 21.63 -1.86 5.15
CA ARG A 34 23.09 -1.77 4.86
C ARG A 34 23.53 -2.89 3.92
N TYR A 35 23.11 -4.13 4.21
CA TYR A 35 23.56 -5.31 3.47
C TYR A 35 22.79 -5.51 2.17
N THR A 36 21.52 -5.09 2.09
CA THR A 36 20.66 -5.34 0.91
C THR A 36 20.68 -4.23 -0.12
N ARG A 37 21.38 -3.13 0.13
CA ARG A 37 21.41 -1.95 -0.77
C ARG A 37 21.73 -2.30 -2.23
N ASN A 38 22.54 -3.34 -2.47
CA ASN A 38 22.96 -3.78 -3.80
C ASN A 38 22.20 -5.03 -4.30
N PHE A 39 21.29 -5.58 -3.49
CA PHE A 39 20.57 -6.79 -3.86
C PHE A 39 19.42 -6.44 -4.83
N ILE A 40 18.98 -7.46 -5.58
CA ILE A 40 17.80 -7.37 -6.46
C ILE A 40 16.52 -7.43 -5.61
N ILE A 41 16.54 -8.26 -4.58
CA ILE A 41 15.44 -8.44 -3.64
C ILE A 41 15.39 -7.22 -2.72
N PRO A 42 14.25 -6.55 -2.62
CA PRO A 42 14.08 -5.42 -1.70
C PRO A 42 14.34 -5.82 -0.24
N GLY A 43 15.00 -4.97 0.53
CA GLY A 43 15.26 -5.22 1.95
C GLY A 43 13.98 -5.47 2.77
N VAL A 44 12.87 -4.87 2.38
CA VAL A 44 11.55 -5.09 2.99
C VAL A 44 11.06 -6.54 2.90
N ALA A 45 11.45 -7.28 1.85
CA ALA A 45 11.14 -8.71 1.75
C ALA A 45 11.86 -9.52 2.85
N ILE A 46 13.12 -9.16 3.15
CA ILE A 46 13.88 -9.80 4.24
C ILE A 46 13.26 -9.45 5.60
N LEU A 47 12.84 -8.19 5.79
CA LEU A 47 12.17 -7.79 7.02
C LEU A 47 10.84 -8.54 7.21
N MET A 48 10.08 -8.77 6.13
CA MET A 48 8.87 -9.58 6.16
C MET A 48 9.18 -11.03 6.59
N PHE A 49 10.24 -11.65 6.06
CA PHE A 49 10.66 -12.97 6.48
C PHE A 49 11.16 -13.01 7.93
N LEU A 50 11.83 -11.95 8.42
CA LEU A 50 12.22 -11.83 9.82
C LEU A 50 10.99 -11.75 10.74
N GLY A 51 9.95 -10.97 10.36
CA GLY A 51 8.67 -10.94 11.07
C GLY A 51 8.01 -12.31 11.11
N ALA A 52 8.01 -13.03 10.01
CA ALA A 52 7.50 -14.39 9.92
C ALA A 52 8.28 -15.38 10.81
N MET A 53 9.61 -15.31 10.81
CA MET A 53 10.45 -16.17 11.66
C MET A 53 10.20 -15.95 13.16
N LEU A 54 9.90 -14.72 13.57
CA LEU A 54 9.56 -14.45 14.97
C LEU A 54 8.29 -15.19 15.42
N ALA A 55 7.34 -15.37 14.51
CA ALA A 55 6.11 -16.11 14.81
C ALA A 55 6.32 -17.64 14.97
N ILE A 56 7.45 -18.16 14.47
CA ILE A 56 7.78 -19.60 14.59
C ILE A 56 8.45 -19.92 15.92
N ILE A 57 9.08 -18.96 16.60
CA ILE A 57 9.86 -19.20 17.81
C ILE A 57 8.89 -19.54 18.97
N PRO A 58 8.93 -20.78 19.54
CA PRO A 58 7.97 -21.22 20.57
C PRO A 58 7.99 -20.38 21.85
N VAL A 59 9.13 -19.75 22.15
CA VAL A 59 9.29 -18.84 23.30
C VAL A 59 8.46 -17.56 23.12
N ILE A 60 8.23 -17.15 21.86
CA ILE A 60 7.44 -15.99 21.53
C ILE A 60 5.96 -16.37 21.39
N SER A 61 5.62 -17.62 21.05
CA SER A 61 4.23 -18.05 20.93
C SER A 61 3.47 -17.98 22.27
N HIS A 62 4.09 -18.24 23.40
CA HIS A 62 3.47 -18.05 24.72
C HIS A 62 3.30 -16.59 25.13
N GLU A 63 4.18 -15.71 24.67
CA GLU A 63 4.07 -14.25 24.87
C GLU A 63 3.22 -13.58 23.78
N VAL A 64 3.10 -14.19 22.60
CA VAL A 64 2.27 -13.70 21.49
C VAL A 64 0.79 -13.73 21.86
N ASP A 65 0.33 -14.68 22.68
CA ASP A 65 -1.06 -14.66 23.18
C ASP A 65 -1.35 -13.40 24.03
N LYS A 66 -0.36 -12.91 24.80
CA LYS A 66 -0.44 -11.60 25.47
C LYS A 66 -0.33 -10.42 24.48
N PHE A 67 0.36 -10.59 23.37
CA PHE A 67 0.47 -9.60 22.29
C PHE A 67 -0.74 -9.59 21.36
N TYR A 68 -1.64 -10.58 21.38
CA TYR A 68 -2.82 -10.61 20.51
C TYR A 68 -3.67 -9.36 20.66
N GLY A 69 -3.83 -8.82 21.85
CA GLY A 69 -4.53 -7.56 22.07
C GLY A 69 -3.86 -6.33 21.40
N ILE A 70 -2.54 -6.37 21.21
CA ILE A 70 -1.81 -5.35 20.43
C ILE A 70 -1.97 -5.64 18.95
N ILE A 71 -1.89 -6.91 18.54
CA ILE A 71 -2.04 -7.36 17.15
C ILE A 71 -3.44 -7.02 16.63
N GLU A 72 -4.48 -7.10 17.45
CA GLU A 72 -5.85 -6.69 17.08
C GLU A 72 -5.95 -5.20 16.73
N ASN A 73 -5.10 -4.34 17.32
CA ASN A 73 -5.06 -2.91 17.01
C ASN A 73 -4.09 -2.56 15.86
N ILE A 74 -3.25 -3.49 15.42
CA ILE A 74 -2.30 -3.28 14.31
C ILE A 74 -2.99 -2.78 13.04
N PRO A 75 -4.12 -3.35 12.58
CA PRO A 75 -4.82 -2.85 11.39
C PRO A 75 -5.18 -1.37 11.50
N GLY A 76 -5.63 -0.92 12.69
CA GLY A 76 -5.94 0.48 12.94
C GLY A 76 -4.70 1.39 12.87
N ILE A 77 -3.58 0.98 13.46
CA ILE A 77 -2.32 1.72 13.40
C ILE A 77 -1.79 1.77 11.96
N VAL A 78 -1.85 0.64 11.24
CA VAL A 78 -1.44 0.58 9.84
C VAL A 78 -2.31 1.53 9.00
N TYR A 79 -3.62 1.49 9.18
CA TYR A 79 -4.56 2.27 8.39
C TYR A 79 -4.50 3.77 8.72
N LEU A 80 -4.49 4.15 10.00
CA LEU A 80 -4.61 5.56 10.43
C LEU A 80 -3.27 6.30 10.54
N VAL A 81 -2.14 5.59 10.65
CA VAL A 81 -0.83 6.22 10.83
C VAL A 81 0.13 5.86 9.70
N ILE A 82 0.33 4.57 9.43
CA ILE A 82 1.32 4.12 8.45
C ILE A 82 0.92 4.51 7.03
N ILE A 83 -0.32 4.24 6.63
CA ILE A 83 -0.80 4.54 5.28
C ILE A 83 -0.72 6.04 4.96
N PRO A 84 -1.24 6.99 5.77
CA PRO A 84 -1.12 8.42 5.46
C PRO A 84 0.33 8.89 5.33
N ILE A 85 1.26 8.38 6.13
CA ILE A 85 2.68 8.69 6.02
C ILE A 85 3.24 8.24 4.66
N LEU A 86 2.95 7.01 4.23
CA LEU A 86 3.43 6.47 2.96
C LEU A 86 2.79 7.17 1.75
N ILE A 87 1.50 7.49 1.84
CA ILE A 87 0.80 8.23 0.78
C ILE A 87 1.37 9.65 0.64
N PHE A 88 1.60 10.35 1.74
CA PHE A 88 2.21 11.68 1.70
C PHE A 88 3.63 11.63 1.13
N GLU A 89 4.44 10.64 1.58
CA GLU A 89 5.80 10.43 1.10
C GLU A 89 5.84 10.18 -0.42
N SER A 90 4.93 9.40 -0.96
CA SER A 90 4.81 9.14 -2.40
C SER A 90 4.22 10.35 -3.13
N GLY A 91 3.12 10.92 -2.62
CA GLY A 91 2.39 12.03 -3.24
C GLY A 91 3.23 13.29 -3.43
N ARG A 92 4.12 13.62 -2.47
CA ARG A 92 5.01 14.79 -2.57
C ARG A 92 6.03 14.72 -3.72
N LYS A 93 6.27 13.53 -4.26
CA LYS A 93 7.16 13.31 -5.42
C LYS A 93 6.45 13.53 -6.75
N LEU A 94 5.13 13.49 -6.75
CA LEU A 94 4.32 13.63 -7.95
C LEU A 94 4.11 15.09 -8.37
N SER A 95 4.11 15.32 -9.67
CA SER A 95 3.78 16.61 -10.25
C SER A 95 2.32 16.65 -10.69
N ILE A 96 1.54 17.62 -10.16
CA ILE A 96 0.14 17.86 -10.58
C ILE A 96 0.04 18.02 -12.10
N ARG A 97 1.00 18.73 -12.70
CA ARG A 97 1.02 18.97 -14.15
C ARG A 97 1.16 17.66 -14.94
N GLN A 98 2.00 16.74 -14.48
CA GLN A 98 2.21 15.44 -15.13
C GLN A 98 1.02 14.51 -14.91
N MET A 99 0.49 14.44 -13.70
CA MET A 99 -0.73 13.67 -13.41
C MET A 99 -1.90 14.12 -14.27
N ARG A 100 -2.08 15.43 -14.48
CA ARG A 100 -3.11 15.95 -15.41
C ARG A 100 -2.91 15.46 -16.84
N LYS A 101 -1.66 15.40 -17.32
CA LYS A 101 -1.36 14.89 -18.68
C LYS A 101 -1.64 13.41 -18.84
N GLU A 102 -1.40 12.65 -17.79
CA GLU A 102 -1.60 11.19 -17.77
C GLU A 102 -2.88 10.79 -17.01
N ALA A 103 -3.82 11.72 -16.83
CA ALA A 103 -5.06 11.46 -16.08
C ALA A 103 -5.90 10.33 -16.69
N LEU A 104 -5.90 10.20 -18.02
CA LEU A 104 -6.68 9.18 -18.72
C LEU A 104 -6.13 7.76 -18.47
N PRO A 105 -4.83 7.45 -18.70
CA PRO A 105 -4.30 6.14 -18.35
C PRO A 105 -4.35 5.86 -16.84
N ILE A 106 -4.03 6.82 -15.99
CA ILE A 106 -4.12 6.67 -14.53
C ILE A 106 -5.56 6.34 -14.13
N GLY A 107 -6.55 7.12 -14.60
CA GLY A 107 -7.97 6.88 -14.29
C GLY A 107 -8.48 5.53 -14.81
N TYR A 108 -8.05 5.11 -16.01
CA TYR A 108 -8.40 3.80 -16.53
C TYR A 108 -7.88 2.68 -15.61
N PHE A 109 -6.59 2.66 -15.30
CA PHE A 109 -6.00 1.59 -14.50
C PHE A 109 -6.49 1.61 -13.06
N ALA A 110 -6.65 2.80 -12.48
CA ALA A 110 -7.06 2.95 -11.08
C ALA A 110 -8.56 2.72 -10.83
N ILE A 111 -9.42 2.83 -11.82
CA ILE A 111 -10.87 2.63 -11.65
C ILE A 111 -11.33 1.40 -12.42
N ILE A 112 -11.28 1.45 -13.75
CA ILE A 112 -11.77 0.34 -14.59
C ILE A 112 -10.87 -0.89 -14.39
N GLY A 113 -9.57 -0.69 -14.34
CA GLY A 113 -8.60 -1.76 -14.08
C GLY A 113 -8.80 -2.45 -12.74
N VAL A 114 -9.11 -1.68 -11.69
CA VAL A 114 -9.44 -2.23 -10.36
C VAL A 114 -10.73 -3.07 -10.41
N ILE A 115 -11.80 -2.56 -11.02
CA ILE A 115 -13.07 -3.29 -11.15
C ILE A 115 -12.85 -4.60 -11.91
N LEU A 116 -12.16 -4.57 -13.05
CA LEU A 116 -11.83 -5.76 -13.81
C LEU A 116 -10.98 -6.75 -13.01
N THR A 117 -10.01 -6.26 -12.24
CA THR A 117 -9.18 -7.08 -11.36
C THR A 117 -10.04 -7.78 -10.29
N ILE A 118 -10.96 -7.05 -9.64
CA ILE A 118 -11.89 -7.60 -8.65
C ILE A 118 -12.73 -8.71 -9.26
N LEU A 119 -13.29 -8.48 -10.44
CA LEU A 119 -14.11 -9.47 -11.13
C LEU A 119 -13.30 -10.72 -11.51
N ILE A 120 -12.14 -10.55 -12.15
CA ILE A 120 -11.32 -11.69 -12.59
C ILE A 120 -10.83 -12.52 -11.39
N ILE A 121 -10.37 -11.87 -10.32
CA ILE A 121 -9.94 -12.56 -9.11
C ILE A 121 -11.14 -13.21 -8.42
N GLY A 122 -12.25 -12.49 -8.27
CA GLY A 122 -13.46 -13.00 -7.62
C GLY A 122 -14.01 -14.24 -8.32
N TYR A 123 -14.23 -14.19 -9.63
CA TYR A 123 -14.70 -15.36 -10.38
C TYR A 123 -13.68 -16.50 -10.37
N GLY A 124 -12.38 -16.20 -10.54
CA GLY A 124 -11.33 -17.22 -10.54
C GLY A 124 -11.19 -17.93 -9.19
N VAL A 125 -11.23 -17.18 -8.08
CA VAL A 125 -11.14 -17.73 -6.73
C VAL A 125 -12.41 -18.49 -6.36
N SER A 126 -13.60 -17.96 -6.68
CA SER A 126 -14.87 -18.66 -6.48
C SER A 126 -14.90 -20.01 -7.20
N PHE A 127 -14.42 -20.04 -8.45
CA PHE A 127 -14.33 -21.27 -9.22
C PHE A 127 -13.36 -22.29 -8.64
N VAL A 128 -12.18 -21.87 -8.20
CA VAL A 128 -11.11 -22.78 -7.69
C VAL A 128 -11.43 -23.29 -6.29
N PHE A 129 -11.92 -22.41 -5.40
CA PHE A 129 -12.13 -22.75 -3.98
C PHE A 129 -13.58 -23.09 -3.64
N HIS A 130 -14.51 -23.00 -4.61
CA HIS A 130 -15.94 -23.26 -4.43
C HIS A 130 -16.57 -22.46 -3.29
N ILE A 131 -16.08 -21.21 -3.08
CA ILE A 131 -16.66 -20.28 -2.09
C ILE A 131 -17.69 -19.36 -2.78
N PRO A 132 -18.65 -18.80 -2.03
CA PRO A 132 -19.64 -17.89 -2.58
C PRO A 132 -18.96 -16.72 -3.33
N LEU A 133 -19.52 -16.32 -4.48
CA LEU A 133 -18.92 -15.31 -5.33
C LEU A 133 -18.69 -13.98 -4.61
N ILE A 134 -19.63 -13.60 -3.72
CA ILE A 134 -19.53 -12.32 -3.00
C ILE A 134 -18.32 -12.31 -2.05
N ASP A 135 -18.02 -13.44 -1.40
CA ASP A 135 -16.83 -13.59 -0.55
C ASP A 135 -15.55 -13.59 -1.39
N ALA A 136 -15.56 -14.27 -2.55
CA ALA A 136 -14.44 -14.24 -3.48
C ALA A 136 -14.21 -12.83 -4.07
N LEU A 137 -15.27 -12.06 -4.32
CA LEU A 137 -15.17 -10.65 -4.72
C LEU A 137 -14.56 -9.80 -3.61
N LEU A 138 -14.85 -10.07 -2.33
CA LEU A 138 -14.21 -9.41 -1.20
C LEU A 138 -12.69 -9.63 -1.23
N LEU A 139 -12.22 -10.87 -1.46
CA LEU A 139 -10.81 -11.15 -1.67
C LEU A 139 -10.26 -10.41 -2.90
N GLY A 140 -11.05 -10.34 -3.97
CA GLY A 140 -10.72 -9.55 -5.16
C GLY A 140 -10.46 -8.07 -4.85
N THR A 141 -11.28 -7.45 -3.98
CA THR A 141 -11.06 -6.05 -3.56
C THR A 141 -9.79 -5.87 -2.75
N ILE A 142 -9.47 -6.81 -1.86
CA ILE A 142 -8.24 -6.82 -1.07
C ILE A 142 -7.00 -6.90 -1.98
N LEU A 143 -7.06 -7.75 -3.00
CA LEU A 143 -5.95 -7.97 -3.92
C LEU A 143 -5.92 -6.99 -5.10
N ALA A 144 -6.85 -6.05 -5.22
CA ALA A 144 -6.89 -5.12 -6.36
C ALA A 144 -5.83 -4.01 -6.26
N ALA A 145 -5.57 -3.52 -5.05
CA ALA A 145 -4.58 -2.47 -4.80
C ALA A 145 -3.15 -2.92 -5.14
N THR A 146 -2.34 -2.03 -5.73
CA THR A 146 -0.94 -2.30 -6.12
C THR A 146 0.02 -1.33 -5.46
N ASP A 147 1.21 -1.79 -5.09
CA ASP A 147 2.25 -1.01 -4.42
C ASP A 147 3.52 -0.94 -5.27
N PRO A 148 4.01 0.25 -5.66
CA PRO A 148 5.19 0.41 -6.50
C PRO A 148 6.51 0.36 -5.73
N VAL A 149 6.50 0.31 -4.38
CA VAL A 149 7.70 0.46 -3.55
C VAL A 149 8.78 -0.56 -3.90
N ALA A 150 8.40 -1.82 -4.05
CA ALA A 150 9.38 -2.88 -4.36
C ALA A 150 9.95 -2.76 -5.79
N VAL A 151 9.17 -2.23 -6.73
CA VAL A 151 9.64 -1.96 -8.11
C VAL A 151 10.58 -0.76 -8.14
N GLY A 152 10.40 0.20 -7.25
CA GLY A 152 11.25 1.38 -7.12
C GLY A 152 12.72 1.07 -6.92
N VAL A 153 13.06 -0.06 -6.29
CA VAL A 153 14.45 -0.55 -6.16
C VAL A 153 15.07 -0.84 -7.54
N ILE A 154 14.28 -1.40 -8.45
CA ILE A 154 14.73 -1.72 -9.81
C ILE A 154 14.84 -0.45 -10.65
N PHE A 155 13.91 0.50 -10.50
CA PHE A 155 13.94 1.77 -11.23
C PHE A 155 15.10 2.68 -10.81
N LYS A 156 15.63 2.53 -9.59
CA LYS A 156 16.89 3.18 -9.18
C LYS A 156 18.10 2.64 -9.95
N LYS A 157 18.07 1.36 -10.36
CA LYS A 157 19.14 0.72 -11.15
C LYS A 157 18.96 0.94 -12.65
N PHE A 158 17.73 0.99 -13.12
CA PHE A 158 17.34 1.17 -14.51
C PHE A 158 16.34 2.32 -14.61
N PRO A 159 16.82 3.56 -14.78
CA PRO A 159 15.93 4.72 -14.88
C PRO A 159 14.88 4.52 -15.97
N ILE A 160 13.64 4.80 -15.63
CA ILE A 160 12.50 4.75 -16.55
C ILE A 160 12.07 6.18 -16.92
N PRO A 161 11.40 6.38 -18.08
CA PRO A 161 10.87 7.68 -18.45
C PRO A 161 9.91 8.21 -17.38
N GLU A 162 9.97 9.53 -17.16
CA GLU A 162 9.16 10.23 -16.17
C GLU A 162 7.66 9.99 -16.36
N ARG A 163 7.21 9.91 -17.62
CA ARG A 163 5.84 9.58 -18.00
C ARG A 163 5.41 8.21 -17.46
N LEU A 164 6.23 7.19 -17.64
CA LEU A 164 5.94 5.83 -17.16
C LEU A 164 5.92 5.81 -15.63
N ASN A 165 6.86 6.49 -14.98
CA ASN A 165 6.89 6.60 -13.52
C ASN A 165 5.62 7.26 -12.99
N THR A 166 5.17 8.35 -13.62
CA THR A 166 3.93 9.06 -13.25
C THR A 166 2.70 8.15 -13.39
N ILE A 167 2.64 7.32 -14.43
CA ILE A 167 1.53 6.37 -14.61
C ILE A 167 1.55 5.31 -13.50
N ILE A 168 2.71 4.73 -13.20
CA ILE A 168 2.85 3.67 -12.17
C ILE A 168 2.48 4.20 -10.79
N GLU A 169 3.08 5.32 -10.39
CA GLU A 169 2.82 5.92 -9.07
C GLU A 169 1.39 6.46 -8.97
N GLY A 170 0.90 7.12 -10.01
CA GLY A 170 -0.48 7.62 -10.05
C GLY A 170 -1.50 6.49 -10.02
N GLU A 171 -1.30 5.44 -10.81
CA GLU A 171 -2.16 4.24 -10.76
C GLU A 171 -2.22 3.70 -9.34
N SER A 172 -1.07 3.45 -8.72
CA SER A 172 -1.01 2.83 -7.39
C SER A 172 -1.71 3.66 -6.32
N LEU A 173 -1.51 4.96 -6.29
CA LEU A 173 -2.13 5.83 -5.28
C LEU A 173 -3.66 5.92 -5.42
N PHE A 174 -4.18 5.90 -6.65
CA PHE A 174 -5.62 5.95 -6.85
C PHE A 174 -6.28 4.57 -6.78
N ASN A 175 -5.58 3.49 -7.15
CA ASN A 175 -6.15 2.16 -7.04
C ASN A 175 -6.27 1.69 -5.58
N ASP A 176 -5.40 2.15 -4.68
CA ASP A 176 -5.53 1.93 -3.25
C ASP A 176 -6.86 2.50 -2.73
N ALA A 177 -7.17 3.74 -3.11
CA ALA A 177 -8.44 4.37 -2.74
C ALA A 177 -9.65 3.63 -3.36
N THR A 178 -9.59 3.29 -4.65
CA THR A 178 -10.65 2.54 -5.33
C THR A 178 -10.83 1.15 -4.72
N GLY A 179 -9.74 0.48 -4.37
CA GLY A 179 -9.74 -0.82 -3.67
C GLY A 179 -10.43 -0.74 -2.31
N VAL A 180 -10.08 0.26 -1.49
CA VAL A 180 -10.71 0.47 -0.17
C VAL A 180 -12.19 0.79 -0.28
N ILE A 181 -12.59 1.64 -1.21
CA ILE A 181 -14.02 1.94 -1.45
C ILE A 181 -14.77 0.67 -1.88
N SER A 182 -14.21 -0.08 -2.84
CA SER A 182 -14.81 -1.33 -3.31
C SER A 182 -14.90 -2.37 -2.18
N PHE A 183 -13.88 -2.46 -1.33
CA PHE A 183 -13.86 -3.31 -0.15
C PHE A 183 -15.00 -2.95 0.81
N ASN A 184 -15.19 -1.69 1.13
CA ASN A 184 -16.24 -1.22 2.02
C ASN A 184 -17.64 -1.53 1.46
N VAL A 185 -17.84 -1.40 0.14
CA VAL A 185 -19.11 -1.76 -0.53
C VAL A 185 -19.39 -3.25 -0.39
N VAL A 186 -18.44 -4.11 -0.78
CA VAL A 186 -18.63 -5.58 -0.72
C VAL A 186 -18.77 -6.06 0.72
N ARG A 187 -17.96 -5.50 1.64
CA ARG A 187 -18.07 -5.75 3.07
C ARG A 187 -19.45 -5.37 3.62
N GLY A 188 -19.99 -4.22 3.21
CA GLY A 188 -21.33 -3.78 3.60
C GLY A 188 -22.42 -4.76 3.16
N ILE A 189 -22.32 -5.32 1.96
CA ILE A 189 -23.23 -6.35 1.46
C ILE A 189 -23.18 -7.61 2.33
N ILE A 190 -21.97 -8.09 2.67
CA ILE A 190 -21.78 -9.33 3.43
C ILE A 190 -22.24 -9.18 4.89
N PHE A 191 -21.82 -8.10 5.56
CA PHE A 191 -21.97 -7.98 7.03
C PHE A 191 -23.21 -7.20 7.46
N SER A 192 -23.71 -6.29 6.61
CA SER A 192 -24.86 -5.43 6.94
C SER A 192 -26.10 -5.77 6.12
N GLY A 193 -26.02 -6.76 5.20
CA GLY A 193 -27.13 -7.09 4.31
C GLY A 193 -27.51 -5.96 3.35
N ALA A 194 -26.59 -5.04 3.08
CA ALA A 194 -26.84 -3.92 2.18
C ALA A 194 -27.19 -4.42 0.77
N VAL A 195 -28.25 -3.88 0.17
CA VAL A 195 -28.61 -4.22 -1.20
C VAL A 195 -27.70 -3.45 -2.14
N PHE A 196 -27.07 -4.16 -3.08
CA PHE A 196 -26.25 -3.53 -4.10
C PHE A 196 -27.11 -2.68 -5.04
N SER A 197 -26.83 -1.39 -5.09
CA SER A 197 -27.40 -0.44 -6.05
C SER A 197 -26.26 0.18 -6.85
N LEU A 198 -26.25 -0.02 -8.15
CA LEU A 198 -25.22 0.55 -9.03
C LEU A 198 -25.22 2.08 -8.97
N VAL A 199 -26.41 2.68 -8.92
CA VAL A 199 -26.56 4.15 -8.88
C VAL A 199 -25.99 4.71 -7.57
N ASP A 200 -26.42 4.18 -6.43
CA ASP A 200 -25.98 4.67 -5.11
C ASP A 200 -24.50 4.42 -4.90
N THR A 201 -24.00 3.26 -5.33
CA THR A 201 -22.56 2.94 -5.26
C THR A 201 -21.74 3.90 -6.13
N SER A 202 -22.21 4.21 -7.36
CA SER A 202 -21.49 5.15 -8.24
C SER A 202 -21.53 6.58 -7.70
N LEU A 203 -22.66 7.03 -7.19
CA LEU A 203 -22.79 8.35 -6.57
C LEU A 203 -21.91 8.48 -5.32
N SER A 204 -21.92 7.47 -4.47
CA SER A 204 -21.05 7.40 -3.28
C SER A 204 -19.56 7.42 -3.66
N PHE A 205 -19.19 6.67 -4.70
CA PHE A 205 -17.81 6.67 -5.20
C PHE A 205 -17.40 8.06 -5.70
N ILE A 206 -18.24 8.70 -6.52
CA ILE A 206 -17.97 10.06 -7.04
C ILE A 206 -17.87 11.06 -5.89
N TRP A 207 -18.80 11.02 -4.95
CA TRP A 207 -18.78 11.87 -3.76
C TRP A 207 -17.51 11.70 -2.95
N THR A 208 -17.14 10.46 -2.67
CA THR A 208 -15.94 10.12 -1.92
C THR A 208 -14.66 10.61 -2.61
N MET A 209 -14.56 10.46 -3.93
CA MET A 209 -13.40 10.92 -4.70
C MET A 209 -13.34 12.43 -4.85
N VAL A 210 -14.45 13.05 -5.28
CA VAL A 210 -14.49 14.51 -5.51
C VAL A 210 -14.34 15.27 -4.19
N GLY A 211 -15.02 14.82 -3.13
CA GLY A 211 -14.87 15.39 -1.79
C GLY A 211 -13.45 15.31 -1.26
N ALA A 212 -12.79 14.16 -1.44
CA ALA A 212 -11.41 13.97 -1.03
C ALA A 212 -10.42 14.86 -1.81
N ILE A 213 -10.60 15.00 -3.11
CA ILE A 213 -9.80 15.89 -3.96
C ILE A 213 -9.98 17.35 -3.51
N ALA A 214 -11.23 17.77 -3.29
CA ALA A 214 -11.55 19.14 -2.86
C ALA A 214 -10.95 19.45 -1.49
N LEU A 215 -11.16 18.59 -0.49
CA LEU A 215 -10.62 18.74 0.84
C LEU A 215 -9.09 18.72 0.85
N GLY A 216 -8.49 17.75 0.19
CA GLY A 216 -7.03 17.62 0.11
C GLY A 216 -6.37 18.81 -0.57
N THR A 217 -6.98 19.30 -1.65
CA THR A 217 -6.55 20.53 -2.34
C THR A 217 -6.65 21.75 -1.43
N ALA A 218 -7.77 21.92 -0.73
CA ALA A 218 -7.99 23.04 0.19
C ALA A 218 -6.98 23.02 1.34
N LEU A 219 -6.86 21.88 2.04
CA LEU A 219 -5.91 21.71 3.15
C LEU A 219 -4.46 21.88 2.71
N GLY A 220 -4.09 21.28 1.56
CA GLY A 220 -2.74 21.40 1.02
C GLY A 220 -2.39 22.82 0.57
N TRP A 221 -3.33 23.54 -0.03
CA TRP A 221 -3.15 24.93 -0.44
C TRP A 221 -3.07 25.87 0.76
N ILE A 222 -3.96 25.73 1.75
CA ILE A 222 -3.93 26.50 2.99
C ILE A 222 -2.64 26.21 3.75
N GLY A 223 -2.29 24.92 3.91
CA GLY A 223 -1.07 24.49 4.59
C GLY A 223 0.19 25.03 3.92
N GLY A 224 0.28 24.96 2.59
CA GLY A 224 1.39 25.55 1.84
C GLY A 224 1.51 27.07 2.06
N LYS A 225 0.40 27.80 2.04
CA LYS A 225 0.41 29.24 2.35
C LYS A 225 0.80 29.59 3.78
N ILE A 226 0.43 28.73 4.74
CA ILE A 226 0.86 28.92 6.14
C ILE A 226 2.37 28.74 6.24
N LEU A 227 2.92 27.70 5.62
CA LEU A 227 4.35 27.43 5.59
C LEU A 227 5.14 28.55 4.90
N ASP A 228 4.63 29.09 3.78
CA ASP A 228 5.28 30.23 3.10
C ASP A 228 5.34 31.51 3.95
N LYS A 229 4.39 31.69 4.87
CA LYS A 229 4.38 32.84 5.81
C LYS A 229 5.26 32.62 7.03
N MET A 230 5.56 31.38 7.39
CA MET A 230 6.48 31.04 8.47
C MET A 230 7.91 31.16 7.96
N LYS A 231 8.86 31.48 8.86
CA LYS A 231 10.27 31.44 8.49
C LYS A 231 10.61 30.01 8.09
N ALA A 232 11.31 29.88 6.95
CA ALA A 232 11.73 28.58 6.42
C ALA A 232 12.58 27.83 7.46
N ASP A 233 12.04 26.76 8.01
CA ASP A 233 12.67 25.85 8.96
C ASP A 233 12.26 24.42 8.62
N GLU A 234 13.23 23.56 8.38
CA GLU A 234 13.01 22.19 7.94
C GLU A 234 12.24 21.33 8.94
N PHE A 235 12.40 21.58 10.25
CA PHE A 235 11.71 20.85 11.30
C PHE A 235 10.25 21.29 11.41
N VAL A 236 10.00 22.60 11.28
CA VAL A 236 8.63 23.16 11.27
C VAL A 236 7.88 22.64 10.07
N ASP A 237 8.46 22.73 8.87
CA ASP A 237 7.86 22.29 7.62
C ASP A 237 7.52 20.80 7.65
N PHE A 238 8.47 19.97 8.14
CA PHE A 238 8.27 18.54 8.28
C PHE A 238 7.18 18.20 9.30
N THR A 239 7.25 18.76 10.51
CA THR A 239 6.31 18.47 11.60
C THR A 239 4.89 18.92 11.24
N PHE A 240 4.75 20.12 10.67
CA PHE A 240 3.45 20.63 10.21
C PHE A 240 2.84 19.76 9.13
N SER A 241 3.63 19.39 8.12
CA SER A 241 3.17 18.53 7.02
C SER A 241 2.81 17.12 7.50
N LEU A 242 3.53 16.57 8.49
CA LEU A 242 3.21 15.29 9.10
C LEU A 242 1.87 15.35 9.86
N GLY A 243 1.67 16.39 10.66
CA GLY A 243 0.40 16.63 11.35
C GLY A 243 -0.77 16.78 10.37
N LEU A 244 -0.54 17.49 9.25
CA LEU A 244 -1.56 17.69 8.23
C LEU A 244 -1.84 16.40 7.42
N ALA A 245 -0.83 15.55 7.19
CA ALA A 245 -0.99 14.26 6.53
C ALA A 245 -1.88 13.31 7.35
N ILE A 246 -1.57 13.13 8.63
CA ILE A 246 -2.33 12.24 9.52
C ILE A 246 -3.70 12.87 9.86
N GLY A 247 -3.72 14.13 10.26
CA GLY A 247 -4.95 14.83 10.63
C GLY A 247 -5.93 14.98 9.47
N GLY A 248 -5.43 15.29 8.27
CA GLY A 248 -6.23 15.36 7.05
C GLY A 248 -6.80 14.00 6.63
N PHE A 249 -6.03 12.93 6.80
CA PHE A 249 -6.51 11.56 6.58
C PHE A 249 -7.66 11.22 7.52
N ILE A 250 -7.47 11.41 8.83
CA ILE A 250 -8.48 11.12 9.85
C ILE A 250 -9.74 11.99 9.65
N LEU A 251 -9.56 13.29 9.37
CA LEU A 251 -10.66 14.18 9.09
C LEU A 251 -11.51 13.71 7.91
N ALA A 252 -10.86 13.31 6.83
CA ALA A 252 -11.52 12.82 5.62
C ALA A 252 -12.24 11.48 5.87
N ASP A 253 -11.50 10.50 6.38
CA ASP A 253 -11.96 9.11 6.46
C ASP A 253 -12.98 8.91 7.59
N HIS A 254 -12.65 9.38 8.80
CA HIS A 254 -13.46 9.13 10.00
C HIS A 254 -14.61 10.11 10.17
N PHE A 255 -14.40 11.42 9.91
CA PHE A 255 -15.41 12.45 10.16
C PHE A 255 -16.27 12.78 8.94
N LEU A 256 -15.67 12.81 7.73
CA LEU A 256 -16.39 13.20 6.51
C LEU A 256 -16.79 12.00 5.65
N HIS A 257 -16.34 10.80 5.98
CA HIS A 257 -16.61 9.56 5.26
C HIS A 257 -16.24 9.66 3.76
N ILE A 258 -15.13 10.35 3.46
CA ILE A 258 -14.53 10.46 2.14
C ILE A 258 -13.12 9.83 2.15
N SER A 259 -12.49 9.64 0.99
CA SER A 259 -11.21 8.94 0.93
C SER A 259 -10.06 9.69 1.63
N GLY A 260 -9.60 9.21 2.79
CA GLY A 260 -8.40 9.71 3.47
C GLY A 260 -7.13 9.57 2.62
N ILE A 261 -7.03 8.49 1.83
CA ILE A 261 -5.91 8.22 0.91
C ILE A 261 -5.79 9.34 -0.13
N VAL A 262 -6.89 9.64 -0.85
CA VAL A 262 -6.91 10.69 -1.88
C VAL A 262 -6.72 12.07 -1.25
N THR A 263 -7.33 12.32 -0.10
CA THR A 263 -7.14 13.59 0.63
C THR A 263 -5.67 13.83 0.96
N THR A 264 -5.00 12.86 1.56
CA THR A 264 -3.57 12.97 1.93
C THR A 264 -2.67 13.12 0.70
N LEU A 265 -2.97 12.40 -0.39
CA LEU A 265 -2.29 12.55 -1.67
C LEU A 265 -2.34 14.01 -2.17
N PHE A 266 -3.52 14.60 -2.20
CA PHE A 266 -3.69 15.98 -2.67
C PHE A 266 -3.09 17.00 -1.70
N ILE A 267 -3.15 16.77 -0.39
CA ILE A 267 -2.42 17.57 0.60
C ILE A 267 -0.92 17.59 0.26
N ALA A 268 -0.32 16.42 0.06
CA ALA A 268 1.11 16.30 -0.23
C ALA A 268 1.51 17.05 -1.52
N MET A 269 0.75 16.85 -2.59
CA MET A 269 0.99 17.48 -3.89
C MET A 269 0.88 19.00 -3.83
N PHE A 270 -0.15 19.52 -3.13
CA PHE A 270 -0.39 20.96 -3.06
C PHE A 270 0.56 21.67 -2.10
N ILE A 271 0.93 21.10 -0.96
CA ILE A 271 1.96 21.65 -0.07
C ILE A 271 3.25 21.87 -0.87
N VAL A 272 3.76 20.85 -1.55
CA VAL A 272 5.01 20.94 -2.31
C VAL A 272 4.91 21.91 -3.48
N THR A 273 3.72 22.05 -4.09
CA THR A 273 3.52 22.96 -5.22
C THR A 273 3.45 24.42 -4.77
N GLN A 274 2.88 24.72 -3.62
CA GLN A 274 2.78 26.08 -3.08
C GLN A 274 4.09 26.51 -2.40
N HIS A 275 4.75 25.64 -1.68
CA HIS A 275 5.98 25.92 -0.94
C HIS A 275 7.23 25.97 -1.83
N LYS A 276 7.21 26.86 -2.86
CA LYS A 276 8.27 26.95 -3.88
C LYS A 276 9.42 27.88 -3.53
N GLU A 277 9.17 28.89 -2.70
CA GLU A 277 10.13 29.99 -2.41
C GLU A 277 11.13 29.65 -1.31
N VAL A 278 11.13 28.44 -0.81
CA VAL A 278 12.03 27.99 0.26
C VAL A 278 13.46 27.85 -0.24
N ALA A 279 14.41 28.31 0.57
CA ALA A 279 15.83 28.11 0.33
C ALA A 279 16.15 26.65 -0.01
N THR A 280 16.97 26.45 -1.04
CA THR A 280 17.28 25.11 -1.60
C THR A 280 17.76 24.11 -0.55
N GLY A 281 18.40 24.58 0.55
CA GLY A 281 18.84 23.77 1.67
C GLY A 281 17.70 23.18 2.49
N VAL A 282 16.75 24.01 2.92
CA VAL A 282 15.59 23.62 3.74
C VAL A 282 14.73 22.62 2.97
N ARG A 283 14.45 22.92 1.68
CA ARG A 283 13.70 22.01 0.81
C ARG A 283 14.36 20.64 0.67
N LYS A 284 15.70 20.59 0.55
CA LYS A 284 16.43 19.31 0.47
C LYS A 284 16.32 18.50 1.77
N LEU A 285 16.38 19.16 2.92
CA LEU A 285 16.24 18.51 4.23
C LEU A 285 14.81 18.04 4.48
N PHE A 286 13.80 18.84 4.15
CA PHE A 286 12.40 18.43 4.15
C PHE A 286 12.16 17.13 3.37
N HIS A 287 12.67 17.05 2.14
CA HIS A 287 12.57 15.84 1.34
C HIS A 287 13.30 14.65 1.98
N LYS A 288 14.47 14.88 2.57
CA LYS A 288 15.28 13.85 3.24
C LYS A 288 14.58 13.28 4.47
N TYR A 289 13.91 14.12 5.28
CA TYR A 289 13.16 13.66 6.47
C TYR A 289 11.97 12.81 6.07
N TRP A 290 11.24 13.22 5.05
CA TRP A 290 10.13 12.42 4.52
C TRP A 290 10.61 11.10 3.90
N ASP A 291 11.73 11.08 3.16
CA ASP A 291 12.32 9.85 2.64
C ASP A 291 12.73 8.91 3.77
N TYR A 292 13.30 9.44 4.86
CA TYR A 292 13.67 8.66 6.03
C TYR A 292 12.44 8.10 6.76
N LEU A 293 11.44 8.92 7.01
CA LEU A 293 10.21 8.49 7.68
C LEU A 293 9.49 7.43 6.84
N GLY A 294 9.36 7.64 5.53
CA GLY A 294 8.78 6.66 4.61
C GLY A 294 9.56 5.34 4.60
N PHE A 295 10.89 5.39 4.62
CA PHE A 295 11.73 4.21 4.70
C PHE A 295 11.50 3.42 5.99
N VAL A 296 11.50 4.07 7.14
CA VAL A 296 11.27 3.41 8.45
C VAL A 296 9.86 2.85 8.52
N THR A 297 8.86 3.65 8.18
CA THR A 297 7.44 3.27 8.21
C THR A 297 7.14 2.08 7.30
N ASN A 298 7.68 2.10 6.08
CA ASN A 298 7.54 0.99 5.14
C ASN A 298 8.23 -0.29 5.63
N SER A 299 9.40 -0.15 6.25
CA SER A 299 10.14 -1.27 6.84
C SER A 299 9.38 -1.92 7.99
N ILE A 300 8.80 -1.11 8.89
CA ILE A 300 7.93 -1.57 9.98
C ILE A 300 6.69 -2.27 9.42
N LEU A 301 6.05 -1.68 8.41
CA LEU A 301 4.88 -2.27 7.77
C LEU A 301 5.17 -3.69 7.27
N PHE A 302 6.21 -3.88 6.48
CA PHE A 302 6.51 -5.21 5.93
C PHE A 302 6.97 -6.21 6.98
N PHE A 303 7.65 -5.77 8.04
CA PHE A 303 7.95 -6.62 9.17
C PHE A 303 6.68 -7.12 9.86
N ILE A 304 5.71 -6.23 10.14
CA ILE A 304 4.42 -6.56 10.74
C ILE A 304 3.63 -7.52 9.83
N ILE A 305 3.64 -7.29 8.51
CA ILE A 305 3.00 -8.15 7.51
C ILE A 305 3.54 -9.59 7.56
N GLY A 306 4.81 -9.75 7.92
CA GLY A 306 5.43 -11.06 8.07
C GLY A 306 4.86 -11.90 9.20
N ILE A 307 4.43 -11.29 10.29
CA ILE A 307 3.97 -12.01 11.50
C ILE A 307 2.82 -13.00 11.20
N PRO A 308 1.74 -12.63 10.48
CA PRO A 308 0.65 -13.55 10.15
C PRO A 308 1.03 -14.69 9.19
N LEU A 309 2.20 -14.64 8.53
CA LEU A 309 2.58 -15.65 7.54
C LEU A 309 2.62 -17.07 8.11
N PHE A 310 3.01 -17.22 9.37
CA PHE A 310 3.07 -18.52 10.06
C PHE A 310 2.11 -18.62 11.26
N ALA A 311 1.54 -17.50 11.69
CA ALA A 311 0.53 -17.48 12.74
C ALA A 311 -0.87 -17.90 12.24
N ALA A 312 -1.14 -17.79 10.93
CA ALA A 312 -2.31 -18.39 10.35
C ALA A 312 -2.14 -19.92 10.48
N GLU A 313 -3.00 -20.59 11.29
CA GLU A 313 -3.07 -22.06 11.25
C GLU A 313 -3.15 -22.48 9.79
N PRO A 314 -2.17 -23.26 9.29
CA PRO A 314 -2.26 -23.71 7.91
C PRO A 314 -3.60 -24.41 7.78
N TYR A 315 -4.39 -24.01 6.76
CA TYR A 315 -5.63 -24.69 6.41
C TYR A 315 -5.30 -26.17 6.30
N GLN A 316 -5.57 -26.87 7.43
CA GLN A 316 -5.01 -28.18 7.72
C GLN A 316 -5.70 -29.22 6.86
N ASN A 317 -5.21 -29.43 5.64
CA ASN A 317 -5.37 -30.72 4.97
C ASN A 317 -4.48 -30.84 3.74
N SER A 318 -3.41 -31.59 3.89
CA SER A 318 -2.52 -32.10 2.83
C SER A 318 -1.67 -31.09 2.04
N GLY A 319 -0.39 -31.39 1.82
CA GLY A 319 0.56 -30.53 1.10
C GLY A 319 0.13 -30.11 -0.33
N VAL A 320 -0.79 -30.86 -0.94
CA VAL A 320 -1.41 -30.53 -2.24
C VAL A 320 -2.36 -29.34 -2.09
N ALA A 321 -3.12 -29.25 -1.00
CA ALA A 321 -4.02 -28.11 -0.75
C ALA A 321 -3.23 -26.81 -0.55
N LEU A 322 -2.09 -26.83 0.14
CA LEU A 322 -1.25 -25.64 0.34
C LEU A 322 -0.70 -25.10 -0.98
N ALA A 323 -0.24 -25.98 -1.89
CA ALA A 323 0.22 -25.57 -3.21
C ALA A 323 -0.90 -24.89 -4.02
N ILE A 324 -2.12 -25.43 -3.98
CA ILE A 324 -3.27 -24.83 -4.67
C ILE A 324 -3.65 -23.48 -4.08
N ILE A 325 -3.64 -23.34 -2.74
CA ILE A 325 -3.96 -22.08 -2.02
C ILE A 325 -3.01 -20.94 -2.43
N ILE A 326 -1.77 -21.25 -2.79
CA ILE A 326 -0.77 -20.25 -3.17
C ILE A 326 -0.68 -20.08 -4.69
N VAL A 327 -0.55 -21.19 -5.45
CA VAL A 327 -0.24 -21.13 -6.88
C VAL A 327 -1.44 -20.67 -7.70
N ALA A 328 -2.65 -21.11 -7.38
CA ALA A 328 -3.83 -20.74 -8.15
C ALA A 328 -4.17 -19.24 -8.02
N PRO A 329 -4.26 -18.62 -6.81
CA PRO A 329 -4.47 -17.18 -6.68
C PRO A 329 -3.33 -16.36 -7.30
N PHE A 330 -2.07 -16.83 -7.21
CA PHE A 330 -0.96 -16.16 -7.87
C PHE A 330 -1.12 -16.15 -9.38
N ALA A 331 -1.48 -17.28 -9.99
CA ALA A 331 -1.73 -17.37 -11.42
C ALA A 331 -2.92 -16.52 -11.86
N ILE A 332 -4.04 -16.56 -11.12
CA ILE A 332 -5.23 -15.74 -11.37
C ILE A 332 -4.88 -14.25 -11.31
N MET A 333 -4.12 -13.85 -10.29
CA MET A 333 -3.70 -12.46 -10.10
C MET A 333 -2.77 -11.99 -11.24
N MET A 334 -1.79 -12.79 -11.66
CA MET A 334 -0.91 -12.47 -12.78
C MET A 334 -1.68 -12.39 -14.11
N PHE A 335 -2.61 -13.31 -14.33
CA PHE A 335 -3.52 -13.27 -15.48
C PHE A 335 -4.39 -12.01 -15.46
N SER A 336 -5.00 -11.69 -14.32
CA SER A 336 -5.80 -10.48 -14.13
C SER A 336 -5.00 -9.23 -14.48
N ARG A 337 -3.77 -9.12 -13.95
CA ARG A 337 -2.90 -7.97 -14.23
C ARG A 337 -2.56 -7.86 -15.71
N ALA A 338 -2.20 -8.96 -16.35
CA ALA A 338 -1.92 -8.98 -17.78
C ALA A 338 -3.15 -8.59 -18.61
N ALA A 339 -4.31 -9.18 -18.30
CA ALA A 339 -5.57 -8.88 -18.99
C ALA A 339 -5.92 -7.38 -18.89
N VAL A 340 -5.84 -6.80 -17.69
CA VAL A 340 -6.12 -5.37 -17.44
C VAL A 340 -5.16 -4.46 -18.19
N VAL A 341 -3.85 -4.76 -18.13
CA VAL A 341 -2.85 -3.88 -18.77
C VAL A 341 -2.95 -3.94 -20.28
N TYR A 342 -2.98 -5.13 -20.88
CA TYR A 342 -2.97 -5.23 -22.35
C TYR A 342 -4.29 -4.78 -22.97
N SER A 343 -5.44 -5.17 -22.39
CA SER A 343 -6.76 -4.70 -22.88
C SER A 343 -6.91 -3.19 -22.69
N GLY A 344 -6.46 -2.65 -21.54
CA GLY A 344 -6.49 -1.23 -21.24
C GLY A 344 -5.62 -0.41 -22.18
N CYS A 345 -4.42 -0.85 -22.48
CA CYS A 345 -3.58 -0.18 -23.45
C CYS A 345 -4.19 -0.25 -24.87
N GLY A 346 -4.89 -1.34 -25.21
CA GLY A 346 -5.67 -1.45 -26.43
C GLY A 346 -6.80 -0.41 -26.48
N PHE A 347 -7.57 -0.29 -25.41
CA PHE A 347 -8.66 0.68 -25.27
C PHE A 347 -8.15 2.13 -25.30
N LEU A 348 -7.07 2.45 -24.60
CA LEU A 348 -6.47 3.79 -24.56
C LEU A 348 -5.98 4.28 -25.94
N ARG A 349 -5.67 3.37 -26.87
CA ARG A 349 -5.32 3.73 -28.26
C ARG A 349 -6.48 4.40 -29.01
N ILE A 350 -7.72 4.09 -28.67
CA ILE A 350 -8.92 4.75 -29.24
C ILE A 350 -8.87 6.25 -28.93
N PHE A 351 -8.38 6.62 -27.75
CA PHE A 351 -8.20 8.00 -27.31
C PHE A 351 -6.83 8.59 -27.69
N ARG A 352 -6.13 7.96 -28.65
CA ARG A 352 -4.79 8.38 -29.12
C ARG A 352 -3.68 8.32 -28.05
N VAL A 353 -3.92 7.69 -26.91
CA VAL A 353 -2.90 7.46 -25.89
C VAL A 353 -2.15 6.17 -26.24
N LYS A 354 -0.88 6.33 -26.65
CA LYS A 354 -0.02 5.20 -26.97
C LYS A 354 0.88 4.87 -25.78
N ILE A 355 0.84 3.63 -25.33
CA ILE A 355 1.73 3.05 -24.32
C ILE A 355 2.51 1.94 -25.01
N PRO A 356 3.85 2.09 -25.17
CA PRO A 356 4.69 1.08 -25.85
C PRO A 356 4.59 -0.30 -25.20
N LEU A 357 4.75 -1.37 -25.96
CA LEU A 357 4.66 -2.74 -25.45
C LEU A 357 5.65 -3.00 -24.29
N GLN A 358 6.83 -2.40 -24.36
CA GLN A 358 7.83 -2.50 -23.30
C GLN A 358 7.33 -1.94 -21.97
N TRP A 359 6.60 -0.81 -22.02
CA TRP A 359 5.98 -0.20 -20.83
C TRP A 359 4.82 -1.06 -20.31
N GLN A 360 4.03 -1.66 -21.22
CA GLN A 360 2.95 -2.59 -20.83
C GLN A 360 3.52 -3.80 -20.07
N ASN A 361 4.65 -4.34 -20.51
CA ASN A 361 5.33 -5.42 -19.82
C ASN A 361 5.84 -4.98 -18.43
N ILE A 362 6.40 -3.76 -18.32
CA ILE A 362 6.83 -3.20 -17.03
C ILE A 362 5.64 -3.02 -16.10
N LEU A 363 4.52 -2.45 -16.58
CA LEU A 363 3.28 -2.30 -15.82
C LEU A 363 2.72 -3.65 -15.35
N THR A 364 2.79 -4.68 -16.19
CA THR A 364 2.31 -6.02 -15.86
C THR A 364 3.17 -6.67 -14.77
N ILE A 365 4.49 -6.69 -14.96
CA ILE A 365 5.43 -7.30 -14.00
C ILE A 365 5.50 -6.48 -12.70
N GLY A 366 5.38 -5.15 -12.81
CA GLY A 366 5.48 -4.21 -11.70
C GLY A 366 4.24 -4.11 -10.82
N GLY A 367 3.13 -4.77 -11.17
CA GLY A 367 1.89 -4.75 -10.38
C GLY A 367 1.99 -5.59 -9.10
N LEU A 368 2.81 -5.14 -8.16
CA LEU A 368 2.99 -5.77 -6.84
C LEU A 368 1.82 -5.49 -5.91
N ARG A 369 1.64 -6.31 -4.90
CA ARG A 369 0.66 -6.08 -3.82
C ARG A 369 1.39 -5.62 -2.57
N GLY A 370 0.79 -4.69 -1.83
CA GLY A 370 1.45 -4.01 -0.72
C GLY A 370 0.68 -4.06 0.58
N GLY A 371 1.02 -3.11 1.46
CA GLY A 371 0.51 -3.02 2.82
C GLY A 371 -0.99 -2.80 2.93
N VAL A 372 -1.61 -2.11 1.98
CA VAL A 372 -3.07 -1.89 1.97
C VAL A 372 -3.83 -3.21 1.93
N ALA A 373 -3.39 -4.18 1.10
CA ALA A 373 -4.03 -5.49 1.02
C ALA A 373 -4.01 -6.23 2.38
N VAL A 374 -2.89 -6.13 3.12
CA VAL A 374 -2.79 -6.74 4.44
C VAL A 374 -3.62 -6.00 5.48
N ALA A 375 -3.60 -4.68 5.46
CA ALA A 375 -4.46 -3.90 6.36
C ALA A 375 -5.93 -4.26 6.18
N LEU A 376 -6.40 -4.44 4.94
CA LEU A 376 -7.78 -4.81 4.64
C LEU A 376 -8.11 -6.24 5.10
N VAL A 377 -7.24 -7.24 4.84
CA VAL A 377 -7.53 -8.61 5.26
C VAL A 377 -7.51 -8.76 6.78
N LEU A 378 -6.62 -8.06 7.47
CA LEU A 378 -6.56 -8.09 8.93
C LEU A 378 -7.73 -7.33 9.57
N SER A 379 -8.31 -6.33 8.89
CA SER A 379 -9.48 -5.57 9.37
C SER A 379 -10.80 -6.36 9.31
N LEU A 380 -10.82 -7.54 8.72
CA LEU A 380 -11.99 -8.43 8.74
C LEU A 380 -12.26 -8.93 10.17
N SER A 381 -13.53 -9.10 10.52
CA SER A 381 -13.93 -9.66 11.82
C SER A 381 -13.26 -11.01 12.06
N SER A 382 -12.88 -11.29 13.32
CA SER A 382 -12.37 -12.60 13.73
C SER A 382 -13.37 -13.73 13.44
N ASP A 383 -14.66 -13.44 13.52
CA ASP A 383 -15.73 -14.40 13.29
C ASP A 383 -16.03 -14.66 11.81
N TYR A 384 -15.36 -13.93 10.90
CA TYR A 384 -15.60 -14.14 9.47
C TYR A 384 -14.99 -15.46 9.00
N GLN A 385 -15.84 -16.36 8.53
CA GLN A 385 -15.48 -17.75 8.20
C GLN A 385 -14.32 -17.91 7.20
N PHE A 386 -14.13 -16.95 6.29
CA PHE A 386 -13.06 -17.00 5.28
C PHE A 386 -11.81 -16.16 5.64
N LYS A 387 -11.78 -15.53 6.83
CA LYS A 387 -10.63 -14.68 7.23
C LYS A 387 -9.31 -15.45 7.20
N ALA A 388 -9.28 -16.65 7.79
CA ALA A 388 -8.08 -17.50 7.83
C ALA A 388 -7.62 -17.89 6.41
N LEU A 389 -8.55 -18.27 5.54
CA LEU A 389 -8.27 -18.58 4.13
C LEU A 389 -7.69 -17.34 3.42
N PHE A 390 -8.29 -16.18 3.61
CA PHE A 390 -7.83 -14.94 2.96
C PHE A 390 -6.44 -14.53 3.43
N ILE A 391 -6.13 -14.64 4.72
CA ILE A 391 -4.78 -14.42 5.25
C ILE A 391 -3.79 -15.41 4.62
N SER A 392 -4.17 -16.70 4.53
CA SER A 392 -3.35 -17.76 3.93
C SER A 392 -3.11 -17.58 2.43
N ILE A 393 -3.94 -16.79 1.74
CA ILE A 393 -3.74 -16.41 0.34
C ILE A 393 -2.93 -15.12 0.24
N VAL A 394 -3.37 -14.05 0.91
CA VAL A 394 -2.85 -12.68 0.72
C VAL A 394 -1.40 -12.57 1.17
N VAL A 395 -1.06 -13.08 2.35
CA VAL A 395 0.28 -12.88 2.93
C VAL A 395 1.37 -13.63 2.16
N PRO A 396 1.23 -14.94 1.84
CA PRO A 396 2.20 -15.63 0.99
C PRO A 396 2.29 -15.05 -0.42
N LEU A 397 1.17 -14.57 -0.96
CA LEU A 397 1.12 -13.98 -2.29
C LEU A 397 1.94 -12.69 -2.35
N ILE A 398 1.87 -11.85 -1.32
CA ILE A 398 2.71 -10.65 -1.19
C ILE A 398 4.18 -11.05 -1.05
N ALA A 399 4.50 -12.05 -0.22
CA ALA A 399 5.87 -12.53 -0.05
C ALA A 399 6.48 -13.00 -1.38
N ILE A 400 5.74 -13.79 -2.15
CA ILE A 400 6.17 -14.26 -3.48
C ILE A 400 6.37 -13.09 -4.44
N ASN A 401 5.43 -12.14 -4.47
CA ASN A 401 5.53 -10.95 -5.32
C ASN A 401 6.76 -10.10 -5.00
N LEU A 402 7.08 -9.92 -3.72
CA LEU A 402 8.26 -9.16 -3.29
C LEU A 402 9.59 -9.78 -3.70
N VAL A 403 9.61 -11.08 -3.97
CA VAL A 403 10.82 -11.82 -4.40
C VAL A 403 10.84 -12.03 -5.91
N VAL A 404 9.76 -12.59 -6.45
CA VAL A 404 9.71 -13.04 -7.86
C VAL A 404 9.68 -11.86 -8.83
N ASN A 405 8.79 -10.89 -8.60
CA ASN A 405 8.59 -9.82 -9.56
C ASN A 405 9.83 -8.90 -9.72
N PRO A 406 10.55 -8.48 -8.66
CA PRO A 406 11.80 -7.75 -8.83
C PRO A 406 12.87 -8.53 -9.61
N ILE A 407 12.96 -9.85 -9.41
CA ILE A 407 13.90 -10.69 -10.14
C ILE A 407 13.54 -10.73 -11.64
N VAL A 408 12.26 -10.96 -11.94
CA VAL A 408 11.75 -11.01 -13.32
C VAL A 408 11.92 -9.63 -13.99
N LEU A 409 11.53 -8.55 -13.30
CA LEU A 409 11.66 -7.18 -13.80
C LEU A 409 13.13 -6.81 -14.05
N ASN A 410 14.04 -7.15 -13.13
CA ASN A 410 15.47 -6.89 -13.31
C ASN A 410 16.03 -7.62 -14.53
N ARG A 411 15.62 -8.89 -14.76
CA ARG A 411 16.01 -9.63 -15.97
C ARG A 411 15.45 -8.98 -17.23
N TYR A 412 14.20 -8.57 -17.19
CA TYR A 412 13.54 -7.89 -18.32
C TYR A 412 14.23 -6.56 -18.64
N MET A 413 14.46 -5.71 -17.63
CA MET A 413 15.12 -4.41 -17.79
C MET A 413 16.55 -4.53 -18.32
N LYS A 414 17.33 -5.51 -17.89
CA LYS A 414 18.67 -5.78 -18.45
C LYS A 414 18.66 -6.02 -19.94
N LYS A 415 17.60 -6.69 -20.46
CA LYS A 415 17.47 -7.00 -21.89
C LYS A 415 16.93 -5.81 -22.71
N THR A 416 16.20 -4.90 -22.09
CA THR A 416 15.41 -3.89 -22.82
C THR A 416 15.73 -2.47 -22.42
N SER A 417 16.64 -2.21 -21.46
CA SER A 417 16.93 -0.85 -20.94
C SER A 417 17.27 0.18 -22.01
N ALA A 418 18.05 -0.21 -23.02
CA ALA A 418 18.39 0.68 -24.13
C ALA A 418 17.16 1.11 -24.98
N LYS A 419 16.10 0.31 -25.01
CA LYS A 419 14.87 0.58 -25.77
C LYS A 419 13.81 1.32 -24.95
N VAL A 420 13.84 1.18 -23.63
CA VAL A 420 12.87 1.82 -22.71
C VAL A 420 13.18 3.30 -22.54
N SER A 421 14.45 3.70 -22.59
CA SER A 421 14.87 5.09 -22.45
C SER A 421 14.62 5.94 -23.71
N GLN A 422 14.40 5.31 -24.87
CA GLN A 422 14.21 5.99 -26.17
C GLN A 422 12.74 6.10 -26.60
N SER A 423 11.82 5.45 -25.92
CA SER A 423 10.36 5.48 -26.19
C SER A 423 9.62 6.42 -25.25
#